data_b53ae87a77ae6bf3e8372e797ee98a3f
#
_entry.id   b53ae87a77ae6bf3e8372e797ee98a3f
#
_cell.length_a   1.000
_cell.length_b   1.000
_cell.length_c   1.000
_cell.angle_alpha   90.00
_cell.angle_beta   90.00
_cell.angle_gamma   90.00
#
_symmetry.space_group_name_H-M   'P 1'
#
loop_
_entity.id
_entity.type
_entity.pdbx_description
1 polymer ?
#
loop_
_entity_poly.entity_id
_entity_poly.type
_entity_poly.pdbx_seq_one_letter_code
_entity_poly.pdbx_strand_id
1 'polypeptide(L)'
;MSKKIFIAFGHNRYKPGSSFNAAVRDTFIDEAKKIGHEIDLINIYDEKQIKFWDGGKPDEQILDYRKRLEQSDIMMIMSPCHNYIMNSATENFIANVFTPPWAFKYKKLFRNYGYPIPNSLKDKTAIISMTYGGPNFVYSAIFQQIPRRIKKMVFSGLCGMKVEYLRFYEVLPDMPQKIFEKHMEKVRKTVQQL
;
A
#
# COMPACT_ATOMS: atom_id res chain seq x y z
N MET A 1 18.17 -9.32 -9.33
CA MET A 1 18.55 -7.91 -9.59
C MET A 1 18.11 -7.06 -8.41
N SER A 2 18.88 -6.03 -8.03
CA SER A 2 18.44 -5.06 -7.01
C SER A 2 17.20 -4.32 -7.49
N LYS A 3 16.25 -4.08 -6.60
CA LYS A 3 15.04 -3.29 -6.87
C LYS A 3 14.94 -2.14 -5.89
N LYS A 4 14.35 -1.04 -6.33
CA LYS A 4 13.99 0.09 -5.47
C LYS A 4 12.54 -0.05 -5.02
N ILE A 5 12.31 -0.05 -3.71
CA ILE A 5 11.00 -0.28 -3.11
C ILE A 5 10.57 0.98 -2.34
N PHE A 6 9.51 1.64 -2.80
CA PHE A 6 8.87 2.73 -2.06
C PHE A 6 7.83 2.16 -1.10
N ILE A 7 7.94 2.50 0.19
CA ILE A 7 7.04 2.04 1.24
C ILE A 7 6.28 3.24 1.83
N ALA A 8 4.96 3.25 1.70
CA ALA A 8 4.07 4.16 2.40
C ALA A 8 3.48 3.45 3.63
N PHE A 9 3.97 3.79 4.82
CA PHE A 9 3.55 3.21 6.08
C PHE A 9 2.45 4.03 6.73
N GLY A 10 1.24 3.52 6.75
CA GLY A 10 0.04 4.18 7.23
C GLY A 10 -0.44 3.70 8.60
N HIS A 11 0.42 3.72 9.62
CA HIS A 11 0.03 3.40 10.99
C HIS A 11 0.60 4.42 11.97
N ASN A 12 -0.23 4.90 12.92
CA ASN A 12 0.18 5.92 13.89
C ASN A 12 1.23 5.44 14.89
N ARG A 13 1.30 4.14 15.16
CA ARG A 13 2.38 3.53 15.96
C ARG A 13 3.47 3.04 15.01
N TYR A 14 4.33 3.95 14.55
CA TYR A 14 5.36 3.67 13.54
C TYR A 14 6.76 3.43 14.12
N LYS A 15 6.98 3.69 15.42
CA LYS A 15 8.26 3.40 16.06
C LYS A 15 8.52 1.89 16.08
N PRO A 16 9.78 1.44 15.96
CA PRO A 16 10.13 0.02 16.05
C PRO A 16 9.54 -0.63 17.30
N GLY A 17 8.99 -1.83 17.16
CA GLY A 17 8.39 -2.58 18.29
C GLY A 17 7.08 -2.02 18.84
N SER A 18 6.56 -0.90 18.30
CA SER A 18 5.36 -0.24 18.87
C SER A 18 4.04 -0.88 18.41
N SER A 19 4.05 -1.67 17.34
CA SER A 19 2.85 -2.34 16.80
C SER A 19 3.20 -3.54 15.92
N PHE A 20 2.24 -4.42 15.69
CA PHE A 20 2.38 -5.50 14.73
C PHE A 20 2.70 -4.97 13.32
N ASN A 21 2.05 -3.90 12.88
CA ASN A 21 2.35 -3.28 11.59
C ASN A 21 3.79 -2.77 11.49
N ALA A 22 4.34 -2.21 12.58
CA ALA A 22 5.74 -1.81 12.63
C ALA A 22 6.67 -3.03 12.54
N ALA A 23 6.36 -4.13 13.22
CA ALA A 23 7.13 -5.37 13.13
C ALA A 23 7.13 -5.96 11.70
N VAL A 24 5.98 -5.94 11.00
CA VAL A 24 5.87 -6.35 9.59
C VAL A 24 6.74 -5.46 8.70
N ARG A 25 6.67 -4.14 8.87
CA ARG A 25 7.49 -3.18 8.12
C ARG A 25 8.96 -3.43 8.34
N ASP A 26 9.38 -3.53 9.60
CA ASP A 26 10.79 -3.66 9.97
C ASP A 26 11.35 -4.98 9.44
N THR A 27 10.62 -6.10 9.63
CA THR A 27 11.00 -7.41 9.05
C THR A 27 11.11 -7.35 7.52
N PHE A 28 10.17 -6.69 6.84
CA PHE A 28 10.21 -6.54 5.39
C PHE A 28 11.44 -5.74 4.94
N ILE A 29 11.73 -4.62 5.60
CA ILE A 29 12.88 -3.76 5.30
C ILE A 29 14.19 -4.51 5.51
N ASP A 30 14.33 -5.19 6.65
CA ASP A 30 15.55 -5.91 6.99
C ASP A 30 15.84 -7.03 5.98
N GLU A 31 14.83 -7.83 5.65
CA GLU A 31 14.99 -8.90 4.66
C GLU A 31 15.26 -8.35 3.24
N ALA A 32 14.59 -7.29 2.85
CA ALA A 32 14.80 -6.68 1.53
C ALA A 32 16.22 -6.10 1.39
N LYS A 33 16.73 -5.44 2.44
CA LYS A 33 18.12 -4.94 2.47
C LYS A 33 19.14 -6.07 2.45
N LYS A 34 18.91 -7.19 3.14
CA LYS A 34 19.82 -8.36 3.13
C LYS A 34 20.04 -8.93 1.73
N ILE A 35 19.01 -8.87 0.87
CA ILE A 35 19.12 -9.35 -0.51
C ILE A 35 19.43 -8.23 -1.52
N GLY A 36 19.81 -7.04 -1.02
CA GLY A 36 20.35 -5.94 -1.81
C GLY A 36 19.32 -5.00 -2.42
N HIS A 37 18.09 -4.97 -1.92
CA HIS A 37 17.09 -3.99 -2.37
C HIS A 37 17.28 -2.63 -1.68
N GLU A 38 16.98 -1.55 -2.42
CA GLU A 38 16.95 -0.18 -1.90
C GLU A 38 15.55 0.13 -1.34
N ILE A 39 15.51 0.72 -0.14
CA ILE A 39 14.26 1.07 0.53
C ILE A 39 14.11 2.58 0.64
N ASP A 40 12.99 3.07 0.17
CA ASP A 40 12.54 4.44 0.30
C ASP A 40 11.25 4.44 1.13
N LEU A 41 11.34 4.83 2.42
CA LEU A 41 10.25 4.75 3.40
C LEU A 41 9.68 6.14 3.70
N ILE A 42 8.36 6.24 3.70
CA ILE A 42 7.64 7.33 4.36
C ILE A 42 6.72 6.77 5.45
N ASN A 43 6.64 7.49 6.57
CA ASN A 43 5.63 7.26 7.62
C ASN A 43 4.55 8.33 7.48
N ILE A 44 3.39 7.98 6.95
CA ILE A 44 2.32 8.93 6.61
C ILE A 44 1.92 9.80 7.83
N TYR A 45 2.04 9.26 9.05
CA TYR A 45 1.73 9.99 10.29
C TYR A 45 2.87 10.87 10.82
N ASP A 46 4.08 10.73 10.28
CA ASP A 46 5.26 11.52 10.65
C ASP A 46 5.55 12.62 9.62
N GLU A 47 4.99 12.50 8.45
CA GLU A 47 5.07 13.48 7.38
C GLU A 47 4.23 14.72 7.69
N LYS A 48 4.54 15.85 7.04
CA LYS A 48 3.65 17.01 7.05
C LYS A 48 2.25 16.56 6.63
N GLN A 49 1.25 16.99 7.37
CA GLN A 49 -0.14 16.58 7.13
C GLN A 49 -0.56 16.87 5.70
N ILE A 50 -0.90 15.83 4.97
CA ILE A 50 -1.46 15.91 3.63
C ILE A 50 -2.87 16.49 3.75
N LYS A 51 -3.13 17.61 3.07
CA LYS A 51 -4.48 18.19 3.00
C LYS A 51 -5.45 17.19 2.40
N PHE A 52 -6.72 17.26 2.79
CA PHE A 52 -7.75 16.49 2.10
C PHE A 52 -7.82 16.92 0.64
N TRP A 53 -7.95 15.94 -0.25
CA TRP A 53 -8.02 16.24 -1.67
C TRP A 53 -9.32 16.99 -2.00
N ASP A 54 -9.16 18.16 -2.61
CA ASP A 54 -10.22 19.08 -2.98
C ASP A 54 -10.42 19.18 -4.51
N GLY A 55 -9.75 18.32 -5.28
CA GLY A 55 -9.74 18.37 -6.74
C GLY A 55 -8.70 19.34 -7.31
N GLY A 56 -7.93 20.02 -6.47
CA GLY A 56 -6.91 20.98 -6.86
C GLY A 56 -5.64 20.37 -7.45
N LYS A 57 -4.67 21.24 -7.76
CA LYS A 57 -3.35 20.81 -8.20
C LYS A 57 -2.57 20.19 -7.04
N PRO A 58 -1.74 19.16 -7.30
CA PRO A 58 -0.87 18.58 -6.31
C PRO A 58 0.14 19.63 -5.81
N ASP A 59 0.37 19.65 -4.50
CA ASP A 59 1.42 20.47 -3.89
C ASP A 59 2.81 19.81 -4.06
N GLU A 60 3.86 20.51 -3.59
CA GLU A 60 5.25 20.03 -3.70
C GLU A 60 5.46 18.69 -3.01
N GLN A 61 4.81 18.43 -1.87
CA GLN A 61 4.90 17.17 -1.14
C GLN A 61 4.34 16.01 -1.96
N ILE A 62 3.18 16.20 -2.57
CA ILE A 62 2.58 15.19 -3.46
C ILE A 62 3.43 14.98 -4.71
N LEU A 63 3.99 16.04 -5.28
CA LEU A 63 4.91 15.92 -6.42
C LEU A 63 6.18 15.14 -6.07
N ASP A 64 6.74 15.34 -4.86
CA ASP A 64 7.88 14.56 -4.37
C ASP A 64 7.51 13.06 -4.26
N TYR A 65 6.39 12.72 -3.65
CA TYR A 65 5.95 11.32 -3.56
C TYR A 65 5.78 10.68 -4.94
N ARG A 66 5.23 11.40 -5.91
CA ARG A 66 5.09 10.92 -7.29
C ARG A 66 6.43 10.65 -7.95
N LYS A 67 7.39 11.57 -7.80
CA LYS A 67 8.76 11.40 -8.31
C LYS A 67 9.44 10.17 -7.71
N ARG A 68 9.32 9.97 -6.41
CA ARG A 68 9.88 8.80 -5.69
C ARG A 68 9.23 7.50 -6.16
N LEU A 69 7.90 7.49 -6.37
CA LEU A 69 7.17 6.36 -6.93
C LEU A 69 7.57 6.05 -8.38
N GLU A 70 7.81 7.06 -9.21
CA GLU A 70 8.29 6.85 -10.59
C GLU A 70 9.68 6.20 -10.61
N GLN A 71 10.54 6.55 -9.65
CA GLN A 71 11.88 5.99 -9.51
C GLN A 71 11.93 4.59 -8.89
N SER A 72 10.80 4.10 -8.36
CA SER A 72 10.71 2.80 -7.70
C SER A 72 10.20 1.72 -8.66
N ASP A 73 10.66 0.48 -8.46
CA ASP A 73 10.17 -0.71 -9.19
C ASP A 73 8.90 -1.25 -8.52
N ILE A 74 8.88 -1.18 -7.19
CA ILE A 74 7.82 -1.70 -6.34
C ILE A 74 7.31 -0.58 -5.44
N MET A 75 6.00 -0.48 -5.31
CA MET A 75 5.33 0.30 -4.28
C MET A 75 4.74 -0.65 -3.24
N MET A 76 4.96 -0.39 -1.95
CA MET A 76 4.27 -1.08 -0.87
C MET A 76 3.43 -0.09 -0.07
N ILE A 77 2.14 -0.36 0.08
CA ILE A 77 1.27 0.39 0.99
C ILE A 77 0.91 -0.50 2.16
N MET A 78 1.14 -0.01 3.37
CA MET A 78 0.88 -0.73 4.61
C MET A 78 -0.16 0.02 5.44
N SER A 79 -1.25 -0.65 5.80
CA SER A 79 -2.33 -0.05 6.60
C SER A 79 -3.08 -1.10 7.41
N PRO A 80 -3.54 -0.78 8.62
CA PRO A 80 -4.56 -1.56 9.26
C PRO A 80 -5.89 -1.41 8.52
N CYS A 81 -6.72 -2.44 8.60
CA CYS A 81 -8.10 -2.39 8.13
C CYS A 81 -8.97 -1.72 9.22
N HIS A 82 -9.46 -0.54 8.94
CA HIS A 82 -10.46 0.16 9.77
C HIS A 82 -11.77 0.27 9.00
N ASN A 83 -12.88 -0.17 9.60
CA ASN A 83 -14.20 -0.12 8.95
C ASN A 83 -14.19 -0.67 7.51
N TYR A 84 -13.52 -1.81 7.30
CA TYR A 84 -13.38 -2.51 6.00
C TYR A 84 -12.59 -1.78 4.90
N ILE A 85 -11.97 -0.65 5.21
CA ILE A 85 -11.05 0.08 4.31
C ILE A 85 -9.70 0.30 5.00
N MET A 86 -8.74 0.89 4.32
CA MET A 86 -7.52 1.38 4.97
C MET A 86 -7.87 2.54 5.91
N ASN A 87 -7.01 2.84 6.87
CA ASN A 87 -7.26 3.99 7.74
C ASN A 87 -7.30 5.31 6.94
N SER A 88 -7.93 6.33 7.51
CA SER A 88 -8.20 7.61 6.85
C SER A 88 -6.96 8.32 6.31
N ALA A 89 -5.83 8.26 7.02
CA ALA A 89 -4.59 8.88 6.56
C ALA A 89 -4.04 8.19 5.30
N THR A 90 -4.09 6.86 5.25
CA THR A 90 -3.69 6.09 4.06
C THR A 90 -4.64 6.30 2.89
N GLU A 91 -5.94 6.34 3.13
CA GLU A 91 -6.92 6.66 2.08
C GLU A 91 -6.70 8.08 1.53
N ASN A 92 -6.44 9.06 2.40
CA ASN A 92 -6.13 10.42 1.97
C ASN A 92 -4.82 10.50 1.17
N PHE A 93 -3.77 9.77 1.57
CA PHE A 93 -2.55 9.63 0.78
C PHE A 93 -2.84 9.09 -0.61
N ILE A 94 -3.60 8.01 -0.73
CA ILE A 94 -3.98 7.42 -2.01
C ILE A 94 -4.79 8.42 -2.86
N ALA A 95 -5.77 9.08 -2.27
CA ALA A 95 -6.62 10.05 -2.96
C ALA A 95 -5.84 11.24 -3.54
N ASN A 96 -4.78 11.68 -2.88
CA ASN A 96 -3.95 12.80 -3.35
C ASN A 96 -2.88 12.37 -4.37
N VAL A 97 -2.22 11.24 -4.12
CA VAL A 97 -1.09 10.81 -4.95
C VAL A 97 -1.56 10.21 -6.26
N PHE A 98 -2.61 9.34 -6.25
CA PHE A 98 -3.02 8.56 -7.42
C PHE A 98 -4.13 9.21 -8.23
N THR A 99 -3.93 10.47 -8.62
CA THR A 99 -4.92 11.24 -9.40
C THR A 99 -4.52 11.40 -10.87
N PRO A 100 -5.48 11.68 -11.76
CA PRO A 100 -5.17 12.03 -13.13
C PRO A 100 -4.51 13.44 -13.19
N PRO A 101 -3.75 13.76 -14.24
CA PRO A 101 -3.40 12.87 -15.34
C PRO A 101 -2.19 11.97 -15.03
N TRP A 102 -1.60 12.04 -13.81
CA TRP A 102 -0.35 11.39 -13.47
C TRP A 102 -0.49 9.85 -13.37
N ALA A 103 -1.36 9.35 -12.50
CA ALA A 103 -1.50 7.90 -12.30
C ALA A 103 -2.20 7.20 -13.47
N PHE A 104 -3.18 7.89 -14.06
CA PHE A 104 -3.93 7.43 -15.23
C PHE A 104 -4.46 8.64 -16.01
N LYS A 105 -4.84 8.43 -17.28
CA LYS A 105 -5.43 9.45 -18.15
C LYS A 105 -6.79 8.97 -18.64
N TYR A 106 -7.66 9.90 -19.02
CA TYR A 106 -8.92 9.56 -19.67
C TYR A 106 -8.76 9.60 -21.20
N LYS A 107 -9.05 8.49 -21.85
CA LYS A 107 -9.20 8.43 -23.31
C LYS A 107 -10.67 8.60 -23.64
N LYS A 108 -10.99 9.61 -24.43
CA LYS A 108 -12.37 9.86 -24.88
C LYS A 108 -12.84 8.67 -25.73
N LEU A 109 -14.00 8.12 -25.42
CA LEU A 109 -14.63 7.04 -26.17
C LEU A 109 -15.80 7.53 -26.99
N PHE A 110 -16.79 8.13 -26.30
CA PHE A 110 -18.04 8.54 -26.93
C PHE A 110 -18.65 9.72 -26.18
N ARG A 111 -19.05 10.78 -26.89
CA ARG A 111 -19.59 12.02 -26.31
C ARG A 111 -18.68 12.54 -25.19
N ASN A 112 -19.17 12.59 -23.93
CA ASN A 112 -18.45 13.04 -22.74
C ASN A 112 -17.90 11.89 -21.89
N TYR A 113 -18.02 10.64 -22.35
CA TYR A 113 -17.51 9.48 -21.61
C TYR A 113 -16.04 9.22 -21.94
N GLY A 114 -15.22 9.10 -20.90
CA GLY A 114 -13.83 8.74 -20.98
C GLY A 114 -13.56 7.38 -20.31
N TYR A 115 -12.65 6.62 -20.90
CA TYR A 115 -12.14 5.39 -20.29
C TYR A 115 -10.76 5.66 -19.69
N PRO A 116 -10.50 5.26 -18.44
CA PRO A 116 -9.19 5.45 -17.82
C PRO A 116 -8.15 4.52 -18.49
N ILE A 117 -7.01 5.09 -18.82
CA ILE A 117 -5.83 4.36 -19.29
C ILE A 117 -4.66 4.61 -18.35
N PRO A 118 -3.90 3.57 -17.97
CA PRO A 118 -2.72 3.70 -17.13
C PRO A 118 -1.70 4.70 -17.68
N ASN A 119 -0.96 5.36 -16.79
CA ASN A 119 0.10 6.29 -17.16
C ASN A 119 1.41 5.98 -16.42
N SER A 120 1.88 6.85 -15.53
CA SER A 120 3.23 6.80 -14.94
C SER A 120 3.56 5.54 -14.14
N LEU A 121 2.55 4.81 -13.66
CA LEU A 121 2.72 3.64 -12.80
C LEU A 121 2.50 2.31 -13.52
N LYS A 122 2.22 2.36 -14.82
CA LYS A 122 1.98 1.14 -15.61
C LYS A 122 3.14 0.16 -15.47
N ASP A 123 2.79 -1.12 -15.34
CA ASP A 123 3.71 -2.27 -15.24
C ASP A 123 4.54 -2.36 -13.94
N LYS A 124 4.44 -1.39 -13.03
CA LYS A 124 5.04 -1.48 -11.69
C LYS A 124 4.27 -2.46 -10.81
N THR A 125 4.92 -2.96 -9.76
CA THR A 125 4.28 -3.84 -8.78
C THR A 125 3.80 -3.03 -7.57
N ALA A 126 2.54 -3.27 -7.14
CA ALA A 126 1.99 -2.75 -5.91
C ALA A 126 1.78 -3.88 -4.89
N ILE A 127 2.44 -3.82 -3.75
CA ILE A 127 2.21 -4.71 -2.61
C ILE A 127 1.26 -4.03 -1.63
N ILE A 128 0.10 -4.62 -1.40
CA ILE A 128 -0.89 -4.12 -0.47
C ILE A 128 -0.83 -4.92 0.83
N SER A 129 -0.21 -4.34 1.84
CA SER A 129 -0.11 -4.95 3.18
C SER A 129 -1.24 -4.46 4.07
N MET A 130 -2.07 -5.38 4.54
CA MET A 130 -3.20 -5.06 5.42
C MET A 130 -3.30 -6.03 6.59
N THR A 131 -3.62 -5.48 7.76
CA THR A 131 -3.90 -6.23 9.00
C THR A 131 -5.37 -6.18 9.35
N TYR A 132 -5.91 -7.30 9.81
CA TYR A 132 -7.30 -7.49 10.16
C TYR A 132 -7.42 -8.10 11.55
N GLY A 133 -8.33 -7.59 12.38
CA GLY A 133 -8.58 -8.15 13.72
C GLY A 133 -9.32 -9.49 13.72
N GLY A 134 -10.14 -9.75 12.71
CA GLY A 134 -10.90 -11.00 12.61
C GLY A 134 -10.26 -12.06 11.72
N PRO A 135 -10.85 -13.27 11.69
CA PRO A 135 -10.34 -14.39 10.90
C PRO A 135 -10.62 -14.24 9.40
N ASN A 136 -9.80 -14.92 8.60
CA ASN A 136 -9.87 -14.84 7.14
C ASN A 136 -11.25 -15.19 6.57
N PHE A 137 -11.92 -16.20 7.12
CA PHE A 137 -13.21 -16.67 6.58
C PHE A 137 -14.29 -15.57 6.67
N VAL A 138 -14.28 -14.74 7.71
CA VAL A 138 -15.21 -13.61 7.87
C VAL A 138 -15.00 -12.62 6.72
N TYR A 139 -13.77 -12.23 6.44
CA TYR A 139 -13.48 -11.27 5.36
C TYR A 139 -13.69 -11.85 3.97
N SER A 140 -13.47 -13.16 3.78
CA SER A 140 -13.62 -13.79 2.47
C SER A 140 -15.07 -14.17 2.15
N ALA A 141 -15.79 -14.76 3.10
CA ALA A 141 -17.15 -15.24 2.89
C ALA A 141 -18.21 -14.14 3.15
N ILE A 142 -18.12 -13.44 4.31
CA ILE A 142 -19.16 -12.48 4.71
C ILE A 142 -18.93 -11.13 4.03
N PHE A 143 -17.72 -10.59 4.11
CA PHE A 143 -17.39 -9.26 3.57
C PHE A 143 -16.80 -9.29 2.15
N GLN A 144 -16.80 -10.43 1.49
CA GLN A 144 -16.43 -10.61 0.08
C GLN A 144 -15.10 -9.94 -0.31
N GLN A 145 -14.14 -9.85 0.62
CA GLN A 145 -12.84 -9.21 0.40
C GLN A 145 -12.93 -7.75 -0.10
N ILE A 146 -13.89 -6.98 0.41
CA ILE A 146 -14.14 -5.59 -0.02
C ILE A 146 -12.83 -4.76 -0.09
N PRO A 147 -11.96 -4.71 0.94
CA PRO A 147 -10.73 -3.92 0.86
C PRO A 147 -9.82 -4.34 -0.29
N ARG A 148 -9.73 -5.65 -0.55
CA ARG A 148 -8.95 -6.19 -1.66
C ARG A 148 -9.51 -5.75 -3.01
N ARG A 149 -10.85 -5.83 -3.19
CA ARG A 149 -11.50 -5.46 -4.45
C ARG A 149 -11.30 -4.00 -4.77
N ILE A 150 -11.53 -3.12 -3.80
CA ILE A 150 -11.37 -1.67 -3.96
C ILE A 150 -9.93 -1.34 -4.37
N LYS A 151 -8.94 -1.84 -3.65
CA LYS A 151 -7.54 -1.54 -3.95
C LYS A 151 -7.07 -2.17 -5.27
N LYS A 152 -7.59 -3.34 -5.65
CA LYS A 152 -7.36 -3.89 -6.98
C LYS A 152 -7.89 -2.96 -8.08
N MET A 153 -9.07 -2.38 -7.91
CA MET A 153 -9.62 -1.44 -8.89
C MET A 153 -8.74 -0.20 -9.04
N VAL A 154 -8.24 0.37 -7.94
CA VAL A 154 -7.37 1.55 -7.98
C VAL A 154 -6.02 1.21 -8.64
N PHE A 155 -5.29 0.24 -8.12
CA PHE A 155 -3.90 0.01 -8.54
C PHE A 155 -3.80 -0.79 -9.84
N SER A 156 -4.59 -1.84 -10.01
CA SER A 156 -4.59 -2.62 -11.25
C SER A 156 -5.50 -1.98 -12.32
N GLY A 157 -6.74 -1.65 -11.96
CA GLY A 157 -7.72 -1.16 -12.93
C GLY A 157 -7.41 0.23 -13.47
N LEU A 158 -7.05 1.20 -12.63
CA LEU A 158 -6.75 2.56 -13.05
C LEU A 158 -5.27 2.75 -13.40
N CYS A 159 -4.37 2.28 -12.54
CA CYS A 159 -2.93 2.56 -12.68
C CYS A 159 -2.17 1.51 -13.50
N GLY A 160 -2.77 0.37 -13.83
CA GLY A 160 -2.13 -0.69 -14.63
C GLY A 160 -1.01 -1.44 -13.90
N MET A 161 -0.98 -1.39 -12.57
CA MET A 161 0.02 -2.05 -11.76
C MET A 161 -0.30 -3.54 -11.57
N LYS A 162 0.74 -4.37 -11.43
CA LYS A 162 0.60 -5.73 -10.92
C LYS A 162 0.37 -5.65 -9.41
N VAL A 163 -0.73 -6.24 -8.91
CA VAL A 163 -1.11 -6.12 -7.50
C VAL A 163 -0.90 -7.42 -6.75
N GLU A 164 -0.13 -7.37 -5.69
CA GLU A 164 0.11 -8.45 -4.73
C GLU A 164 -0.44 -8.08 -3.35
N TYR A 165 -0.84 -9.11 -2.56
CA TYR A 165 -1.45 -8.88 -1.25
C TYR A 165 -0.68 -9.59 -0.14
N LEU A 166 -0.26 -8.81 0.85
CA LEU A 166 0.33 -9.30 2.09
C LEU A 166 -0.68 -9.07 3.22
N ARG A 167 -1.50 -10.06 3.53
CA ARG A 167 -2.61 -9.97 4.47
C ARG A 167 -2.33 -10.72 5.75
N PHE A 168 -2.67 -10.11 6.88
CA PHE A 168 -2.51 -10.66 8.21
C PHE A 168 -3.85 -10.63 8.93
N TYR A 169 -4.34 -11.79 9.32
CA TYR A 169 -5.61 -11.97 10.01
C TYR A 169 -5.37 -12.29 11.48
N GLU A 170 -6.39 -12.09 12.31
CA GLU A 170 -6.33 -12.35 13.76
C GLU A 170 -5.23 -11.57 14.47
N VAL A 171 -5.00 -10.31 13.98
CA VAL A 171 -4.03 -9.41 14.60
C VAL A 171 -4.69 -8.72 15.78
N LEU A 172 -4.51 -9.30 16.97
CA LEU A 172 -5.07 -8.84 18.22
C LEU A 172 -3.94 -8.48 19.21
N PRO A 173 -4.20 -7.65 20.24
CA PRO A 173 -3.19 -7.28 21.22
C PRO A 173 -2.54 -8.45 21.96
N ASP A 174 -3.30 -9.53 22.16
CA ASP A 174 -2.92 -10.78 22.86
C ASP A 174 -2.60 -11.93 21.90
N MET A 175 -2.25 -11.61 20.66
CA MET A 175 -1.93 -12.62 19.65
C MET A 175 -0.81 -13.56 20.13
N PRO A 176 -1.02 -14.91 20.08
CA PRO A 176 -0.02 -15.88 20.45
C PRO A 176 1.27 -15.74 19.64
N GLN A 177 2.44 -15.91 20.31
CA GLN A 177 3.75 -15.80 19.68
C GLN A 177 3.89 -16.70 18.43
N LYS A 178 3.34 -17.91 18.47
CA LYS A 178 3.35 -18.83 17.32
C LYS A 178 2.66 -18.23 16.07
N ILE A 179 1.58 -17.49 16.26
CA ILE A 179 0.86 -16.81 15.15
C ILE A 179 1.67 -15.64 14.66
N PHE A 180 2.26 -14.85 15.56
CA PHE A 180 3.16 -13.76 15.22
C PHE A 180 4.31 -14.26 14.34
N GLU A 181 5.03 -15.30 14.76
CA GLU A 181 6.15 -15.87 13.98
C GLU A 181 5.72 -16.39 12.61
N LYS A 182 4.56 -17.02 12.52
CA LYS A 182 3.99 -17.44 11.23
C LYS A 182 3.76 -16.26 10.28
N HIS A 183 3.33 -15.13 10.83
CA HIS A 183 3.16 -13.90 10.04
C HIS A 183 4.50 -13.32 9.60
N MET A 184 5.51 -13.28 10.46
CA MET A 184 6.85 -12.82 10.11
C MET A 184 7.50 -13.73 9.05
N GLU A 185 7.34 -15.04 9.16
CA GLU A 185 7.80 -15.97 8.13
C GLU A 185 7.14 -15.73 6.76
N LYS A 186 5.86 -15.38 6.76
CA LYS A 186 5.18 -14.98 5.53
C LYS A 186 5.79 -13.71 4.91
N VAL A 187 6.19 -12.74 5.73
CA VAL A 187 6.89 -11.53 5.26
C VAL A 187 8.21 -11.91 4.59
N ARG A 188 9.04 -12.72 5.26
CA ARG A 188 10.33 -13.20 4.73
C ARG A 188 10.17 -13.89 3.38
N LYS A 189 9.22 -14.83 3.28
CA LYS A 189 8.91 -15.53 2.01
C LYS A 189 8.46 -14.58 0.90
N THR A 190 7.66 -13.57 1.24
CA THR A 190 7.24 -12.57 0.25
C THR A 190 8.44 -11.80 -0.29
N VAL A 191 9.35 -11.39 0.57
CA VAL A 191 10.57 -10.66 0.15
C VAL A 191 11.47 -11.53 -0.73
N GLN A 192 11.64 -12.81 -0.41
CA GLN A 192 12.45 -13.74 -1.22
C GLN A 192 11.92 -13.96 -2.64
N GLN A 193 10.66 -13.63 -2.90
CA GLN A 193 10.02 -13.78 -4.21
C GLN A 193 10.06 -12.49 -5.07
N LEU A 194 10.60 -11.41 -4.52
CA LEU A 194 10.73 -10.13 -5.23
C LEU A 194 11.94 -10.13 -6.16
#